data_efee3f631579546e75bb074ed99fe667
#
_entry.id   efee3f631579546e75bb074ed99fe667
#
_cell.length_a   1.000
_cell.length_b   1.000
_cell.length_c   1.000
_cell.angle_alpha   90.00
_cell.angle_beta   90.00
_cell.angle_gamma   90.00
#
_symmetry.space_group_name_H-M   'P 1'
#
loop_
_entity.id
_entity.type
_entity.pdbx_description
1 polymer ?
#
loop_
_entity_poly.entity_id
_entity_poly.type
_entity_poly.pdbx_seq_one_letter_code
_entity_poly.pdbx_strand_id
1 'polypeptide(L)'
;MRSIVIHAPRDLRIEERAVEALGSGQVAVRIQAGGICGSDLHYFNHGGFGTVRLREPMILGHEIAGTVAEVAPDVTVVKAGDRVAVNPSRPCRHCRFCLKGLPNQCLNMRFYGSAMPMPHIQGGFRDVLVCDATQCEVATRAPATELALAEPFAVVLHALGRAGSLLGERVLVTGCGPIGALVVAAARFHGAAEIIVTDIVDEPLAVARRLGADRAVNTAAEPGAPAEYGADKGQIGVMVECSGNERALRGGMEVVRPRGTIVQLGLGGDVSLPQNMVVAKELAIVGSFRFHEEFALAVRLIDTGRIDLTPLLTGTFPMEDAMAAFAAANDRRSAMKVQLLF
;
A
#
# COMPACT_ATOMS: atom_id res chain seq x y z
N MET A 1 18.15 16.91 -12.41
CA MET A 1 16.75 16.52 -12.11
C MET A 1 16.37 16.99 -10.72
N ARG A 2 15.15 17.44 -10.55
CA ARG A 2 14.60 17.79 -9.24
C ARG A 2 14.23 16.53 -8.48
N SER A 3 14.38 16.57 -7.17
CA SER A 3 14.05 15.45 -6.27
C SER A 3 13.54 15.97 -4.94
N ILE A 4 12.55 15.28 -4.36
CA ILE A 4 12.01 15.61 -3.04
C ILE A 4 12.77 14.80 -1.99
N VAL A 5 13.54 15.48 -1.17
CA VAL A 5 14.50 14.92 -0.21
C VAL A 5 14.08 15.23 1.21
N ILE A 6 13.95 14.21 2.03
CA ILE A 6 13.77 14.36 3.48
C ILE A 6 15.14 14.41 4.17
N HIS A 7 15.40 15.46 4.96
CA HIS A 7 16.63 15.63 5.73
C HIS A 7 16.45 15.28 7.21
N ALA A 8 15.31 15.67 7.75
CA ALA A 8 14.93 15.45 9.15
C ALA A 8 13.39 15.51 9.25
N PRO A 9 12.78 15.17 10.39
CA PRO A 9 11.37 15.37 10.59
C PRO A 9 10.94 16.80 10.22
N ARG A 10 9.96 16.90 9.31
CA ARG A 10 9.40 18.15 8.75
C ARG A 10 10.37 19.01 7.94
N ASP A 11 11.53 18.49 7.62
CA ASP A 11 12.52 19.14 6.73
C ASP A 11 12.57 18.41 5.39
N LEU A 12 11.62 18.77 4.52
CA LEU A 12 11.47 18.24 3.17
C LEU A 12 11.91 19.34 2.18
N ARG A 13 12.83 18.99 1.29
CA ARG A 13 13.43 19.96 0.35
C ARG A 13 13.35 19.45 -1.07
N ILE A 14 13.20 20.38 -2.03
CA ILE A 14 13.41 20.09 -3.45
C ILE A 14 14.84 20.42 -3.79
N GLU A 15 15.56 19.42 -4.27
CA GLU A 15 17.00 19.55 -4.61
C GLU A 15 17.24 19.15 -6.06
N GLU A 16 18.20 19.83 -6.67
CA GLU A 16 18.72 19.38 -7.95
C GLU A 16 19.80 18.32 -7.74
N ARG A 17 19.64 17.18 -8.42
CA ARG A 17 20.58 16.07 -8.41
C ARG A 17 20.91 15.62 -9.83
N ALA A 18 22.08 15.03 -10.02
CA ALA A 18 22.43 14.41 -11.29
C ALA A 18 21.51 13.22 -11.58
N VAL A 19 21.20 12.99 -12.86
CA VAL A 19 20.55 11.75 -13.29
C VAL A 19 21.61 10.67 -13.35
N GLU A 20 21.31 9.49 -12.81
CA GLU A 20 22.21 8.33 -12.90
C GLU A 20 22.36 7.90 -14.37
N ALA A 21 23.55 7.49 -14.78
CA ALA A 21 23.76 6.91 -16.10
C ALA A 21 23.08 5.54 -16.21
N LEU A 22 22.51 5.24 -17.39
CA LEU A 22 21.94 3.92 -17.65
C LEU A 22 23.01 2.83 -17.63
N GLY A 23 22.77 1.81 -16.82
CA GLY A 23 23.51 0.55 -16.87
C GLY A 23 22.81 -0.48 -17.76
N SER A 24 23.49 -1.62 -17.98
CA SER A 24 22.91 -2.79 -18.65
C SER A 24 21.60 -3.24 -17.96
N GLY A 25 20.56 -3.55 -18.74
CA GLY A 25 19.26 -3.98 -18.24
C GLY A 25 18.42 -2.88 -17.61
N GLN A 26 18.83 -1.60 -17.70
CA GLN A 26 18.15 -0.49 -17.05
C GLN A 26 17.39 0.40 -18.02
N VAL A 27 16.46 1.14 -17.46
CA VAL A 27 15.66 2.17 -18.14
C VAL A 27 15.61 3.45 -17.32
N ALA A 28 15.45 4.59 -17.99
CA ALA A 28 15.12 5.86 -17.37
C ALA A 28 13.62 6.09 -17.52
N VAL A 29 12.92 6.24 -16.40
CA VAL A 29 11.49 6.55 -16.36
C VAL A 29 11.31 8.01 -15.95
N ARG A 30 10.66 8.81 -16.80
CA ARG A 30 10.16 10.13 -16.41
C ARG A 30 8.92 9.90 -15.54
N ILE A 31 9.06 10.21 -14.25
CA ILE A 31 7.96 10.09 -13.31
C ILE A 31 6.90 11.14 -13.62
N GLN A 32 5.64 10.78 -13.52
CA GLN A 32 4.49 11.66 -13.76
C GLN A 32 3.58 11.75 -12.54
N ALA A 33 3.48 10.67 -11.76
CA ALA A 33 2.70 10.65 -10.53
C ALA A 33 3.39 9.82 -9.46
N GLY A 34 3.28 10.27 -8.21
CA GLY A 34 3.78 9.56 -7.04
C GLY A 34 2.84 9.69 -5.85
N GLY A 35 2.36 8.56 -5.32
CA GLY A 35 1.49 8.50 -4.14
C GLY A 35 2.26 8.68 -2.84
N ILE A 36 1.73 9.49 -1.93
CA ILE A 36 2.27 9.63 -0.58
C ILE A 36 1.74 8.49 0.27
N CYS A 37 2.65 7.65 0.77
CA CYS A 37 2.36 6.51 1.65
C CYS A 37 2.42 6.90 3.14
N GLY A 38 1.77 6.12 3.99
CA GLY A 38 1.91 6.25 5.44
C GLY A 38 3.35 6.15 5.94
N SER A 39 4.20 5.36 5.29
CA SER A 39 5.63 5.28 5.61
C SER A 39 6.39 6.57 5.27
N ASP A 40 6.04 7.25 4.17
CA ASP A 40 6.59 8.58 3.85
C ASP A 40 6.20 9.60 4.93
N LEU A 41 4.94 9.55 5.40
CA LEU A 41 4.46 10.38 6.50
C LEU A 41 5.16 10.06 7.83
N HIS A 42 5.52 8.81 8.09
CA HIS A 42 6.31 8.46 9.27
C HIS A 42 7.72 9.05 9.21
N TYR A 43 8.40 9.01 8.05
CA TYR A 43 9.68 9.72 7.87
C TYR A 43 9.50 11.22 8.04
N PHE A 44 8.46 11.80 7.42
CA PHE A 44 8.19 13.23 7.50
C PHE A 44 7.86 13.70 8.92
N ASN A 45 7.03 12.97 9.67
CA ASN A 45 6.60 13.39 11.00
C ASN A 45 7.58 13.03 12.11
N HIS A 46 8.24 11.87 12.02
CA HIS A 46 8.95 11.25 13.14
C HIS A 46 10.39 10.81 12.79
N GLY A 47 10.83 10.97 11.55
CA GLY A 47 12.13 10.50 11.09
C GLY A 47 12.23 8.97 11.01
N GLY A 48 11.09 8.25 11.03
CA GLY A 48 11.06 6.80 10.91
C GLY A 48 9.91 6.12 11.68
N PHE A 49 9.91 4.80 11.70
CA PHE A 49 8.91 3.97 12.38
C PHE A 49 9.54 2.67 12.89
N GLY A 50 8.99 2.10 13.96
CA GLY A 50 9.57 0.92 14.61
C GLY A 50 11.06 1.12 14.93
N THR A 51 11.95 0.29 14.39
CA THR A 51 13.40 0.39 14.51
C THR A 51 14.06 1.12 13.33
N VAL A 52 13.30 1.43 12.28
CA VAL A 52 13.80 2.12 11.07
C VAL A 52 13.92 3.61 11.35
N ARG A 53 15.11 4.18 11.11
CA ARG A 53 15.39 5.61 11.32
C ARG A 53 16.10 6.21 10.12
N LEU A 54 15.71 7.46 9.81
CA LEU A 54 16.43 8.30 8.89
C LEU A 54 17.80 8.67 9.52
N ARG A 55 18.89 8.35 8.82
CA ARG A 55 20.26 8.59 9.27
C ARG A 55 21.07 9.46 8.30
N GLU A 56 20.57 9.63 7.09
CA GLU A 56 21.09 10.48 6.03
C GLU A 56 19.93 11.01 5.18
N PRO A 57 20.12 12.11 4.42
CA PRO A 57 19.09 12.59 3.50
C PRO A 57 18.68 11.55 2.47
N MET A 58 17.37 11.43 2.25
CA MET A 58 16.81 10.38 1.38
C MET A 58 15.69 10.96 0.50
N ILE A 59 15.71 10.60 -0.80
CA ILE A 59 14.57 10.83 -1.68
C ILE A 59 13.43 9.90 -1.22
N LEU A 60 12.24 10.44 -1.00
CA LEU A 60 11.04 9.67 -0.64
C LEU A 60 10.34 9.08 -1.87
N GLY A 61 9.27 8.32 -1.61
CA GLY A 61 8.33 7.82 -2.61
C GLY A 61 8.65 6.44 -3.17
N HIS A 62 7.60 5.63 -3.26
CA HIS A 62 7.67 4.26 -3.78
C HIS A 62 6.37 3.83 -4.50
N GLU A 63 5.32 4.64 -4.47
CA GLU A 63 4.09 4.45 -5.22
C GLU A 63 4.15 5.32 -6.49
N ILE A 64 4.82 4.88 -7.55
CA ILE A 64 5.21 5.73 -8.68
C ILE A 64 4.84 5.15 -10.04
N ALA A 65 4.49 6.04 -10.95
CA ALA A 65 4.24 5.73 -12.35
C ALA A 65 4.70 6.86 -13.27
N GLY A 66 4.99 6.52 -14.51
CA GLY A 66 5.47 7.48 -15.49
C GLY A 66 5.62 6.90 -16.89
N THR A 67 6.49 7.49 -17.68
CA THR A 67 6.78 7.08 -19.06
C THR A 67 8.26 6.76 -19.22
N VAL A 68 8.58 5.64 -19.85
CA VAL A 68 9.95 5.26 -20.20
C VAL A 68 10.51 6.32 -21.16
N ALA A 69 11.58 7.00 -20.74
CA ALA A 69 12.23 8.02 -21.54
C ALA A 69 13.37 7.44 -22.38
N GLU A 70 14.13 6.50 -21.78
CA GLU A 70 15.30 5.89 -22.42
C GLU A 70 15.46 4.45 -21.95
N VAL A 71 16.01 3.59 -22.78
CA VAL A 71 16.28 2.17 -22.49
C VAL A 71 17.73 1.85 -22.81
N ALA A 72 18.37 1.01 -22.01
CA ALA A 72 19.70 0.48 -22.35
C ALA A 72 19.59 -0.44 -23.58
N PRO A 73 20.67 -0.56 -24.40
CA PRO A 73 20.64 -1.31 -25.68
C PRO A 73 20.25 -2.78 -25.56
N ASP A 74 20.44 -3.39 -24.41
CA ASP A 74 20.14 -4.79 -24.12
C ASP A 74 18.71 -5.00 -23.55
N VAL A 75 17.94 -3.95 -23.37
CA VAL A 75 16.56 -4.02 -22.88
C VAL A 75 15.60 -4.28 -24.04
N THR A 76 14.77 -5.32 -23.90
CA THR A 76 13.77 -5.71 -24.91
C THR A 76 12.34 -5.80 -24.37
N VAL A 77 12.16 -5.77 -23.04
CA VAL A 77 10.86 -5.98 -22.38
C VAL A 77 10.00 -4.72 -22.30
N VAL A 78 10.61 -3.54 -22.44
CA VAL A 78 9.96 -2.23 -22.53
C VAL A 78 10.69 -1.36 -23.55
N LYS A 79 10.05 -0.30 -24.01
CA LYS A 79 10.62 0.67 -24.97
C LYS A 79 10.33 2.11 -24.55
N ALA A 80 11.09 3.05 -25.10
CA ALA A 80 10.82 4.47 -24.93
C ALA A 80 9.38 4.80 -25.37
N GLY A 81 8.69 5.60 -24.59
CA GLY A 81 7.29 5.97 -24.78
C GLY A 81 6.28 5.05 -24.07
N ASP A 82 6.69 3.87 -23.58
CA ASP A 82 5.79 3.01 -22.80
C ASP A 82 5.43 3.68 -21.48
N ARG A 83 4.13 3.68 -21.14
CA ARG A 83 3.66 4.09 -19.82
C ARG A 83 3.81 2.91 -18.86
N VAL A 84 4.36 3.18 -17.68
CA VAL A 84 4.70 2.13 -16.71
C VAL A 84 4.33 2.52 -15.28
N ALA A 85 3.89 1.53 -14.50
CA ALA A 85 4.04 1.56 -13.05
C ALA A 85 5.39 0.93 -12.68
N VAL A 86 6.09 1.50 -11.69
CA VAL A 86 7.41 1.00 -11.29
C VAL A 86 7.29 0.25 -9.96
N ASN A 87 7.60 -1.04 -9.98
CA ASN A 87 7.70 -1.86 -8.78
C ASN A 87 8.88 -1.37 -7.91
N PRO A 88 8.65 -0.89 -6.69
CA PRO A 88 9.73 -0.39 -5.84
C PRO A 88 10.61 -1.49 -5.26
N SER A 89 10.20 -2.76 -5.35
CA SER A 89 10.91 -3.90 -4.79
C SER A 89 12.03 -4.38 -5.72
N ARG A 90 13.24 -4.52 -5.17
CA ARG A 90 14.39 -5.08 -5.86
C ARG A 90 15.05 -6.15 -4.98
N PRO A 91 14.50 -7.39 -5.00
CA PRO A 91 15.05 -8.51 -4.24
C PRO A 91 16.36 -9.00 -4.86
N CYS A 92 17.25 -9.57 -4.05
CA CYS A 92 18.56 -10.06 -4.54
C CYS A 92 18.48 -11.31 -5.40
N ARG A 93 17.37 -12.04 -5.39
CA ARG A 93 17.09 -13.27 -6.16
C ARG A 93 17.94 -14.49 -5.83
N HIS A 94 18.92 -14.41 -4.93
CA HIS A 94 19.84 -15.51 -4.59
C HIS A 94 19.85 -15.87 -3.08
N CYS A 95 19.25 -15.11 -2.20
CA CYS A 95 19.17 -15.48 -0.79
C CYS A 95 18.16 -16.63 -0.56
N ARG A 96 18.24 -17.27 0.60
CA ARG A 96 17.40 -18.41 0.95
C ARG A 96 15.89 -18.17 0.82
N PHE A 97 15.41 -16.94 1.03
CA PHE A 97 13.99 -16.61 0.89
C PHE A 97 13.61 -16.40 -0.58
N CYS A 98 14.45 -15.72 -1.36
CA CYS A 98 14.22 -15.58 -2.81
C CYS A 98 14.16 -16.95 -3.49
N LEU A 99 15.08 -17.85 -3.16
CA LEU A 99 15.12 -19.21 -3.72
C LEU A 99 13.93 -20.09 -3.30
N LYS A 100 13.23 -19.73 -2.22
CA LYS A 100 11.98 -20.38 -1.78
C LYS A 100 10.70 -19.74 -2.36
N GLY A 101 10.83 -18.80 -3.31
CA GLY A 101 9.68 -18.09 -3.87
C GLY A 101 9.08 -17.04 -2.92
N LEU A 102 9.86 -16.53 -1.98
CA LEU A 102 9.45 -15.50 -1.01
C LEU A 102 10.31 -14.22 -1.15
N PRO A 103 10.36 -13.58 -2.35
CA PRO A 103 11.24 -12.44 -2.57
C PRO A 103 10.83 -11.21 -1.76
N ASN A 104 9.57 -11.06 -1.34
CA ASN A 104 9.12 -10.02 -0.40
C ASN A 104 9.83 -10.13 0.96
N GLN A 105 10.34 -11.31 1.34
CA GLN A 105 11.13 -11.58 2.54
C GLN A 105 12.64 -11.59 2.27
N CYS A 106 13.09 -10.99 1.15
CA CYS A 106 14.49 -10.96 0.76
C CYS A 106 15.38 -10.35 1.84
N LEU A 107 16.49 -11.05 2.20
CA LEU A 107 17.45 -10.57 3.21
C LEU A 107 18.19 -9.30 2.76
N ASN A 108 18.31 -9.08 1.46
CA ASN A 108 19.02 -7.95 0.85
C ASN A 108 18.06 -7.09 0.03
N MET A 109 16.82 -6.91 0.52
CA MET A 109 15.81 -6.12 -0.18
C MET A 109 16.27 -4.69 -0.35
N ARG A 110 16.24 -4.20 -1.60
CA ARG A 110 16.35 -2.78 -1.94
C ARG A 110 14.96 -2.29 -2.34
N PHE A 111 14.36 -1.49 -1.50
CA PHE A 111 13.01 -0.96 -1.70
C PHE A 111 13.10 0.55 -1.80
N TYR A 112 12.57 1.16 -2.85
CA TYR A 112 12.66 2.61 -3.05
C TYR A 112 12.08 3.38 -1.86
N GLY A 113 12.71 4.50 -1.50
CA GLY A 113 12.28 5.35 -0.39
C GLY A 113 12.38 4.67 0.99
N SER A 114 13.34 3.75 1.18
CA SER A 114 13.46 3.00 2.43
C SER A 114 14.75 3.31 3.19
N ALA A 115 14.61 3.70 4.46
CA ALA A 115 15.71 3.89 5.39
C ALA A 115 16.11 2.62 6.16
N MET A 116 15.59 1.44 5.78
CA MET A 116 15.96 0.17 6.43
C MET A 116 17.46 -0.16 6.29
N PRO A 117 18.07 -0.14 5.08
CA PRO A 117 19.50 -0.35 4.94
C PRO A 117 20.30 0.96 5.04
N MET A 118 21.61 0.82 5.17
CA MET A 118 22.59 1.91 5.02
C MET A 118 23.60 1.52 3.92
N PRO A 119 23.88 2.43 2.96
CA PRO A 119 23.17 3.70 2.71
C PRO A 119 21.67 3.48 2.40
N HIS A 120 20.86 4.52 2.65
CA HIS A 120 19.42 4.47 2.39
C HIS A 120 19.11 4.29 0.90
N ILE A 121 18.00 3.61 0.60
CA ILE A 121 17.56 3.42 -0.79
C ILE A 121 16.75 4.65 -1.20
N GLN A 122 17.27 5.39 -2.16
CA GLN A 122 16.64 6.59 -2.69
C GLN A 122 15.31 6.23 -3.36
N GLY A 123 14.29 7.06 -3.14
CA GLY A 123 12.93 6.86 -3.65
C GLY A 123 12.69 7.44 -5.04
N GLY A 124 11.43 7.37 -5.46
CA GLY A 124 10.98 7.78 -6.78
C GLY A 124 10.35 9.16 -6.87
N PHE A 125 10.31 9.97 -5.80
CA PHE A 125 9.84 11.35 -5.89
C PHE A 125 10.90 12.25 -6.52
N ARG A 126 11.08 12.09 -7.84
CA ARG A 126 12.06 12.80 -8.67
C ARG A 126 11.60 12.85 -10.13
N ASP A 127 12.12 13.79 -10.91
CA ASP A 127 11.74 13.94 -12.34
C ASP A 127 12.05 12.67 -13.15
N VAL A 128 13.21 12.02 -12.90
CA VAL A 128 13.67 10.84 -13.64
C VAL A 128 14.21 9.79 -12.69
N LEU A 129 13.72 8.57 -12.81
CA LEU A 129 14.18 7.40 -12.07
C LEU A 129 14.87 6.42 -13.03
N VAL A 130 16.14 6.08 -12.74
CA VAL A 130 16.80 4.94 -13.38
C VAL A 130 16.53 3.69 -12.57
N CYS A 131 15.98 2.66 -13.21
CA CYS A 131 15.60 1.39 -12.57
C CYS A 131 15.86 0.19 -13.49
N ASP A 132 15.83 -1.03 -12.94
CA ASP A 132 15.91 -2.22 -13.75
C ASP A 132 14.63 -2.35 -14.59
N ALA A 133 14.76 -2.67 -15.88
CA ALA A 133 13.63 -2.81 -16.80
C ALA A 133 12.57 -3.79 -16.29
N THR A 134 12.98 -4.81 -15.53
CA THR A 134 12.08 -5.80 -14.89
C THR A 134 11.24 -5.26 -13.75
N GLN A 135 11.47 -4.02 -13.31
CA GLN A 135 10.62 -3.34 -12.32
C GLN A 135 9.46 -2.58 -13.00
N CYS A 136 9.48 -2.44 -14.32
CA CYS A 136 8.50 -1.69 -15.09
C CYS A 136 7.37 -2.60 -15.57
N GLU A 137 6.15 -2.37 -15.10
CA GLU A 137 4.94 -3.01 -15.63
C GLU A 137 4.24 -2.06 -16.60
N VAL A 138 4.15 -2.49 -17.87
CA VAL A 138 3.60 -1.67 -18.97
C VAL A 138 2.07 -1.60 -18.86
N ALA A 139 1.55 -0.38 -19.05
CA ALA A 139 0.12 -0.10 -19.14
C ALA A 139 -0.21 0.68 -20.42
N THR A 140 -1.40 0.45 -20.96
CA THR A 140 -1.80 1.00 -22.27
C THR A 140 -2.95 1.99 -22.18
N ARG A 141 -3.76 1.96 -21.11
CA ARG A 141 -4.98 2.75 -20.96
C ARG A 141 -4.94 3.70 -19.78
N ALA A 142 -4.63 3.18 -18.59
CA ALA A 142 -4.70 3.93 -17.36
C ALA A 142 -3.69 5.09 -17.33
N PRO A 143 -4.04 6.28 -16.83
CA PRO A 143 -3.12 7.38 -16.61
C PRO A 143 -2.14 7.08 -15.46
N ALA A 144 -1.04 7.83 -15.40
CA ALA A 144 -0.02 7.62 -14.37
C ALA A 144 -0.56 7.78 -12.93
N THR A 145 -1.55 8.65 -12.73
CA THR A 145 -2.19 8.84 -11.41
C THR A 145 -2.91 7.60 -10.92
N GLU A 146 -3.56 6.85 -11.80
CA GLU A 146 -4.19 5.57 -11.44
C GLU A 146 -3.13 4.48 -11.29
N LEU A 147 -2.14 4.43 -12.17
CA LEU A 147 -1.06 3.44 -12.13
C LEU A 147 -0.20 3.55 -10.87
N ALA A 148 -0.03 4.74 -10.30
CA ALA A 148 0.67 4.92 -9.04
C ALA A 148 -0.05 4.25 -7.85
N LEU A 149 -1.33 3.90 -7.98
CA LEU A 149 -2.07 3.10 -7.00
C LEU A 149 -1.72 1.60 -7.05
N ALA A 150 -0.99 1.14 -8.06
CA ALA A 150 -0.66 -0.28 -8.22
C ALA A 150 0.17 -0.84 -7.06
N GLU A 151 1.07 -0.02 -6.50
CA GLU A 151 1.89 -0.45 -5.35
C GLU A 151 1.04 -0.76 -4.12
N PRO A 152 0.27 0.19 -3.54
CA PRO A 152 -0.54 -0.11 -2.37
C PRO A 152 -1.66 -1.13 -2.67
N PHE A 153 -2.13 -1.21 -3.91
CA PHE A 153 -3.09 -2.23 -4.30
C PHE A 153 -2.47 -3.63 -4.35
N ALA A 154 -1.22 -3.76 -4.79
CA ALA A 154 -0.49 -5.04 -4.73
C ALA A 154 -0.31 -5.53 -3.29
N VAL A 155 -0.05 -4.64 -2.33
CA VAL A 155 -0.01 -4.98 -0.89
C VAL A 155 -1.33 -5.61 -0.45
N VAL A 156 -2.45 -5.04 -0.87
CA VAL A 156 -3.79 -5.55 -0.54
C VAL A 156 -4.09 -6.88 -1.23
N LEU A 157 -3.76 -7.04 -2.51
CA LEU A 157 -3.94 -8.31 -3.22
C LEU A 157 -3.14 -9.43 -2.54
N HIS A 158 -1.90 -9.14 -2.12
CA HIS A 158 -1.09 -10.08 -1.35
C HIS A 158 -1.75 -10.45 -0.01
N ALA A 159 -2.28 -9.46 0.72
CA ALA A 159 -2.97 -9.69 1.98
C ALA A 159 -4.21 -10.59 1.80
N LEU A 160 -5.02 -10.36 0.76
CA LEU A 160 -6.19 -11.20 0.46
C LEU A 160 -5.79 -12.61 0.01
N GLY A 161 -4.68 -12.75 -0.70
CA GLY A 161 -4.09 -14.07 -0.99
C GLY A 161 -3.74 -14.87 0.27
N ARG A 162 -3.36 -14.18 1.37
CA ARG A 162 -3.13 -14.80 2.69
C ARG A 162 -4.42 -15.22 3.40
N ALA A 163 -5.55 -14.59 3.07
CA ALA A 163 -6.86 -14.93 3.64
C ALA A 163 -7.47 -16.22 3.06
N GLY A 164 -7.07 -16.60 1.86
CA GLY A 164 -7.73 -17.65 1.08
C GLY A 164 -8.90 -17.11 0.24
N SER A 165 -9.87 -17.96 -0.08
CA SER A 165 -11.03 -17.54 -0.89
C SER A 165 -11.96 -16.62 -0.10
N LEU A 166 -12.39 -15.52 -0.74
CA LEU A 166 -13.41 -14.63 -0.19
C LEU A 166 -14.78 -14.86 -0.82
N LEU A 167 -14.88 -15.75 -1.80
CA LEU A 167 -16.11 -16.02 -2.51
C LEU A 167 -17.23 -16.49 -1.55
N GLY A 168 -18.28 -15.68 -1.45
CA GLY A 168 -19.42 -15.96 -0.57
C GLY A 168 -19.19 -15.66 0.92
N GLU A 169 -18.03 -15.16 1.31
CA GLU A 169 -17.70 -14.83 2.71
C GLU A 169 -18.21 -13.45 3.11
N ARG A 170 -18.52 -13.28 4.40
CA ARG A 170 -18.63 -11.99 5.04
C ARG A 170 -17.24 -11.52 5.46
N VAL A 171 -16.85 -10.32 5.02
CA VAL A 171 -15.54 -9.73 5.27
C VAL A 171 -15.69 -8.51 6.17
N LEU A 172 -14.95 -8.49 7.27
CA LEU A 172 -14.80 -7.33 8.13
C LEU A 172 -13.44 -6.65 7.89
N VAL A 173 -13.48 -5.36 7.59
CA VAL A 173 -12.27 -4.51 7.47
C VAL A 173 -12.25 -3.56 8.66
N THR A 174 -11.21 -3.62 9.49
CA THR A 174 -11.02 -2.69 10.61
C THR A 174 -9.96 -1.65 10.26
N GLY A 175 -10.35 -0.37 10.33
CA GLY A 175 -9.54 0.75 9.83
C GLY A 175 -9.77 1.00 8.33
N CYS A 176 -10.32 2.16 8.00
CA CYS A 176 -10.67 2.59 6.65
C CYS A 176 -9.72 3.66 6.11
N GLY A 177 -8.42 3.61 6.46
CA GLY A 177 -7.40 4.39 5.75
C GLY A 177 -7.24 3.90 4.30
N PRO A 178 -6.28 4.44 3.53
CA PRO A 178 -6.09 4.04 2.12
C PRO A 178 -6.01 2.53 1.90
N ILE A 179 -5.30 1.81 2.77
CA ILE A 179 -5.17 0.35 2.69
C ILE A 179 -6.51 -0.35 2.95
N GLY A 180 -7.25 0.04 4.02
CA GLY A 180 -8.55 -0.57 4.31
C GLY A 180 -9.57 -0.33 3.20
N ALA A 181 -9.58 0.86 2.61
CA ALA A 181 -10.45 1.18 1.47
C ALA A 181 -10.08 0.35 0.21
N LEU A 182 -8.77 0.13 -0.04
CA LEU A 182 -8.32 -0.80 -1.09
C LEU A 182 -8.72 -2.24 -0.81
N VAL A 183 -8.73 -2.67 0.47
CA VAL A 183 -9.24 -4.00 0.86
C VAL A 183 -10.71 -4.13 0.52
N VAL A 184 -11.54 -3.10 0.76
CA VAL A 184 -12.96 -3.10 0.38
C VAL A 184 -13.12 -3.33 -1.12
N ALA A 185 -12.42 -2.56 -1.95
CA ALA A 185 -12.48 -2.70 -3.41
C ALA A 185 -12.03 -4.08 -3.88
N ALA A 186 -10.92 -4.59 -3.33
CA ALA A 186 -10.40 -5.90 -3.66
C ALA A 186 -11.32 -7.04 -3.18
N ALA A 187 -11.89 -6.95 -1.97
CA ALA A 187 -12.82 -7.96 -1.44
C ALA A 187 -14.09 -8.06 -2.29
N ARG A 188 -14.61 -6.93 -2.79
CA ARG A 188 -15.73 -6.92 -3.74
C ARG A 188 -15.36 -7.64 -5.03
N PHE A 189 -14.18 -7.34 -5.58
CA PHE A 189 -13.68 -8.01 -6.78
C PHE A 189 -13.48 -9.52 -6.58
N HIS A 190 -13.07 -9.96 -5.38
CA HIS A 190 -12.90 -11.37 -5.01
C HIS A 190 -14.21 -12.11 -4.67
N GLY A 191 -15.38 -11.45 -4.79
CA GLY A 191 -16.68 -12.07 -4.63
C GLY A 191 -17.13 -12.23 -3.18
N ALA A 192 -16.68 -11.38 -2.26
CA ALA A 192 -17.23 -11.31 -0.91
C ALA A 192 -18.76 -11.06 -0.96
N ALA A 193 -19.52 -11.82 -0.16
CA ALA A 193 -20.98 -11.70 -0.11
C ALA A 193 -21.40 -10.42 0.60
N GLU A 194 -20.72 -10.07 1.67
CA GLU A 194 -20.96 -8.85 2.44
C GLU A 194 -19.63 -8.27 2.92
N ILE A 195 -19.45 -6.95 2.79
CA ILE A 195 -18.26 -6.23 3.21
C ILE A 195 -18.65 -5.18 4.23
N ILE A 196 -18.19 -5.38 5.46
CA ILE A 196 -18.33 -4.47 6.57
C ILE A 196 -17.02 -3.76 6.79
N VAL A 197 -17.01 -2.44 6.85
CA VAL A 197 -15.83 -1.65 7.17
C VAL A 197 -16.08 -0.75 8.36
N THR A 198 -15.10 -0.65 9.25
CA THR A 198 -15.17 0.18 10.45
C THR A 198 -14.03 1.19 10.50
N ASP A 199 -14.33 2.39 10.93
CA ASP A 199 -13.35 3.43 11.27
C ASP A 199 -13.94 4.35 12.35
N ILE A 200 -13.16 5.28 12.87
CA ILE A 200 -13.60 6.32 13.81
C ILE A 200 -13.84 7.67 13.10
N VAL A 201 -13.68 7.73 11.79
CA VAL A 201 -13.80 8.93 10.94
C VAL A 201 -14.77 8.65 9.81
N ASP A 202 -15.70 9.58 9.53
CA ASP A 202 -16.78 9.36 8.53
C ASP A 202 -16.32 9.51 7.08
N GLU A 203 -15.36 10.40 6.80
CA GLU A 203 -14.90 10.69 5.46
C GLU A 203 -14.29 9.46 4.76
N PRO A 204 -13.37 8.69 5.38
CA PRO A 204 -12.90 7.43 4.81
C PRO A 204 -14.02 6.41 4.59
N LEU A 205 -15.00 6.35 5.48
CA LEU A 205 -16.15 5.45 5.36
C LEU A 205 -17.04 5.80 4.16
N ALA A 206 -17.17 7.09 3.84
CA ALA A 206 -17.86 7.53 2.62
C ALA A 206 -17.15 7.06 1.34
N VAL A 207 -15.81 7.07 1.34
CA VAL A 207 -15.01 6.51 0.24
C VAL A 207 -15.21 5.00 0.13
N ALA A 208 -15.18 4.27 1.26
CA ALA A 208 -15.41 2.83 1.26
C ALA A 208 -16.77 2.42 0.68
N ARG A 209 -17.84 3.18 0.95
CA ARG A 209 -19.15 2.94 0.32
C ARG A 209 -19.08 3.05 -1.20
N ARG A 210 -18.34 4.03 -1.73
CA ARG A 210 -18.13 4.18 -3.18
C ARG A 210 -17.32 3.04 -3.78
N LEU A 211 -16.45 2.41 -2.99
CA LEU A 211 -15.63 1.26 -3.39
C LEU A 211 -16.33 -0.09 -3.19
N GLY A 212 -17.58 -0.09 -2.70
CA GLY A 212 -18.39 -1.30 -2.63
C GLY A 212 -18.56 -1.90 -1.24
N ALA A 213 -18.30 -1.15 -0.15
CA ALA A 213 -18.71 -1.57 1.19
C ALA A 213 -20.24 -1.61 1.30
N ASP A 214 -20.78 -2.74 1.77
CA ASP A 214 -22.22 -2.89 2.04
C ASP A 214 -22.58 -2.14 3.32
N ARG A 215 -21.68 -2.15 4.29
CA ARG A 215 -21.83 -1.46 5.56
C ARG A 215 -20.55 -0.76 5.97
N ALA A 216 -20.65 0.52 6.25
CA ALA A 216 -19.56 1.35 6.71
C ALA A 216 -19.96 2.03 8.03
N VAL A 217 -19.24 1.71 9.11
CA VAL A 217 -19.63 2.01 10.49
C VAL A 217 -18.59 2.88 11.18
N ASN A 218 -19.03 4.01 11.71
CA ASN A 218 -18.21 4.85 12.58
C ASN A 218 -18.30 4.32 14.01
N THR A 219 -17.26 3.60 14.46
CA THR A 219 -17.22 3.01 15.81
C THR A 219 -17.03 4.03 16.94
N ALA A 220 -16.71 5.29 16.65
CA ALA A 220 -16.74 6.35 17.64
C ALA A 220 -18.18 6.83 17.92
N ALA A 221 -19.03 6.84 16.88
CA ALA A 221 -20.45 7.18 17.00
C ALA A 221 -21.29 5.97 17.43
N GLU A 222 -20.95 4.76 16.95
CA GLU A 222 -21.66 3.51 17.22
C GLU A 222 -20.72 2.44 17.82
N PRO A 223 -20.30 2.57 19.11
CA PRO A 223 -19.24 1.72 19.68
C PRO A 223 -19.54 0.20 19.70
N GLY A 224 -20.80 -0.17 19.60
CA GLY A 224 -21.25 -1.58 19.62
C GLY A 224 -21.56 -2.17 18.24
N ALA A 225 -21.44 -1.41 17.17
CA ALA A 225 -21.99 -1.77 15.87
C ALA A 225 -21.49 -3.09 15.24
N PRO A 226 -20.25 -3.56 15.36
CA PRO A 226 -19.89 -4.89 14.87
C PRO A 226 -20.51 -6.03 15.68
N ALA A 227 -20.96 -5.79 16.92
CA ALA A 227 -21.44 -6.85 17.83
C ALA A 227 -22.66 -7.61 17.33
N GLU A 228 -23.48 -7.04 16.43
CA GLU A 228 -24.59 -7.76 15.81
C GLU A 228 -24.16 -9.00 15.02
N TYR A 229 -22.91 -9.01 14.50
CA TYR A 229 -22.32 -10.18 13.85
C TYR A 229 -21.74 -11.20 14.84
N GLY A 230 -21.96 -11.01 16.15
CA GLY A 230 -21.46 -11.90 17.20
C GLY A 230 -22.35 -13.12 17.49
N ALA A 231 -23.59 -13.17 16.92
CA ALA A 231 -24.48 -14.31 17.09
C ALA A 231 -23.82 -15.63 16.64
N ASP A 232 -24.18 -16.74 17.27
CA ASP A 232 -23.73 -18.10 16.92
C ASP A 232 -22.19 -18.26 16.92
N LYS A 233 -21.53 -17.60 17.85
CA LYS A 233 -20.04 -17.53 17.99
C LYS A 233 -19.34 -16.67 16.94
N GLY A 234 -20.06 -15.88 16.17
CA GLY A 234 -19.54 -14.99 15.13
C GLY A 234 -19.98 -15.39 13.73
N GLN A 235 -20.11 -14.41 12.84
CA GLN A 235 -20.62 -14.57 11.49
C GLN A 235 -19.62 -14.12 10.40
N ILE A 236 -18.51 -13.51 10.79
CA ILE A 236 -17.47 -13.01 9.87
C ILE A 236 -16.53 -14.15 9.51
N GLY A 237 -16.41 -14.46 8.22
CA GLY A 237 -15.50 -15.49 7.73
C GLY A 237 -14.05 -15.03 7.68
N VAL A 238 -13.83 -13.79 7.21
CA VAL A 238 -12.52 -13.18 7.06
C VAL A 238 -12.53 -11.78 7.66
N MET A 239 -11.55 -11.49 8.50
CA MET A 239 -11.26 -10.15 9.00
C MET A 239 -9.93 -9.68 8.44
N VAL A 240 -9.87 -8.45 7.91
CA VAL A 240 -8.62 -7.80 7.53
C VAL A 240 -8.40 -6.61 8.45
N GLU A 241 -7.38 -6.72 9.30
CA GLU A 241 -7.02 -5.69 10.26
C GLU A 241 -6.05 -4.69 9.61
N CYS A 242 -6.52 -3.47 9.35
CA CYS A 242 -5.79 -2.40 8.68
C CYS A 242 -5.49 -1.19 9.59
N SER A 243 -6.01 -1.18 10.81
CA SER A 243 -5.88 -0.03 11.72
C SER A 243 -4.59 -0.06 12.55
N GLY A 244 -4.02 -1.24 12.81
CA GLY A 244 -2.95 -1.44 13.77
C GLY A 244 -3.38 -1.18 15.23
N ASN A 245 -4.70 -1.12 15.51
CA ASN A 245 -5.23 -0.77 16.82
C ASN A 245 -5.71 -2.02 17.58
N GLU A 246 -5.19 -2.24 18.78
CA GLU A 246 -5.55 -3.39 19.62
C GLU A 246 -7.07 -3.50 19.87
N ARG A 247 -7.74 -2.38 20.14
CA ARG A 247 -9.18 -2.39 20.42
C ARG A 247 -9.98 -2.80 19.20
N ALA A 248 -9.59 -2.35 18.00
CA ALA A 248 -10.24 -2.72 16.75
C ALA A 248 -10.02 -4.20 16.44
N LEU A 249 -8.78 -4.71 16.63
CA LEU A 249 -8.45 -6.12 16.47
C LEU A 249 -9.30 -6.99 17.41
N ARG A 250 -9.31 -6.67 18.71
CA ARG A 250 -10.03 -7.48 19.71
C ARG A 250 -11.54 -7.47 19.48
N GLY A 251 -12.13 -6.31 19.21
CA GLY A 251 -13.56 -6.20 18.89
C GLY A 251 -13.94 -6.99 17.63
N GLY A 252 -13.09 -6.95 16.61
CA GLY A 252 -13.28 -7.74 15.41
C GLY A 252 -13.19 -9.25 15.65
N MET A 253 -12.28 -9.71 16.50
CA MET A 253 -12.15 -11.15 16.88
C MET A 253 -13.41 -11.73 17.49
N GLU A 254 -14.20 -10.93 18.21
CA GLU A 254 -15.45 -11.38 18.82
C GLU A 254 -16.49 -11.84 17.79
N VAL A 255 -16.51 -11.17 16.63
CA VAL A 255 -17.49 -11.43 15.56
C VAL A 255 -16.97 -12.37 14.46
N VAL A 256 -15.68 -12.71 14.47
CA VAL A 256 -15.14 -13.75 13.58
C VAL A 256 -15.65 -15.11 14.00
N ARG A 257 -16.18 -15.88 13.03
CA ARG A 257 -16.72 -17.23 13.25
C ARG A 257 -15.65 -18.25 13.62
N PRO A 258 -15.99 -19.39 14.21
CA PRO A 258 -15.04 -20.50 14.37
C PRO A 258 -14.38 -20.87 13.04
N ARG A 259 -13.06 -21.10 13.10
CA ARG A 259 -12.17 -21.38 11.96
C ARG A 259 -12.11 -20.24 10.93
N GLY A 260 -12.49 -19.00 11.32
CA GLY A 260 -12.32 -17.83 10.51
C GLY A 260 -10.86 -17.37 10.46
N THR A 261 -10.53 -16.56 9.46
CA THR A 261 -9.18 -16.04 9.22
C THR A 261 -9.10 -14.55 9.55
N ILE A 262 -8.04 -14.17 10.25
CA ILE A 262 -7.69 -12.77 10.53
C ILE A 262 -6.38 -12.47 9.81
N VAL A 263 -6.41 -11.54 8.86
CA VAL A 263 -5.21 -11.03 8.18
C VAL A 263 -4.74 -9.77 8.87
N GLN A 264 -3.56 -9.83 9.49
CA GLN A 264 -2.94 -8.67 10.13
C GLN A 264 -2.11 -7.90 9.10
N LEU A 265 -2.57 -6.71 8.76
CA LEU A 265 -1.95 -5.81 7.79
C LEU A 265 -1.56 -4.47 8.41
N GLY A 266 -2.34 -3.98 9.36
CA GLY A 266 -2.06 -2.74 10.10
C GLY A 266 -0.83 -2.87 11.00
N LEU A 267 -0.01 -1.81 11.06
CA LEU A 267 1.19 -1.71 11.90
C LEU A 267 0.89 -0.79 13.09
N GLY A 268 0.83 -1.34 14.29
CA GLY A 268 0.48 -0.59 15.51
C GLY A 268 1.36 -0.86 16.73
N GLY A 269 2.45 -1.63 16.57
CA GLY A 269 3.30 -2.06 17.69
C GLY A 269 2.78 -3.35 18.33
N ASP A 270 3.17 -3.59 19.58
CA ASP A 270 2.78 -4.79 20.32
C ASP A 270 1.32 -4.69 20.77
N VAL A 271 0.58 -5.79 20.64
CA VAL A 271 -0.83 -5.90 21.03
C VAL A 271 -1.08 -7.15 21.87
N SER A 272 -2.03 -7.07 22.80
CA SER A 272 -2.47 -8.22 23.59
C SER A 272 -3.57 -9.01 22.87
N LEU A 273 -3.38 -10.30 22.68
CA LEU A 273 -4.37 -11.19 22.06
C LEU A 273 -5.14 -11.99 23.10
N PRO A 274 -6.48 -12.17 22.96
CA PRO A 274 -7.27 -13.06 23.80
C PRO A 274 -7.02 -14.52 23.40
N GLN A 275 -5.94 -15.10 23.89
CA GLN A 275 -5.48 -16.44 23.51
C GLN A 275 -6.55 -17.52 23.65
N ASN A 276 -7.36 -17.48 24.72
CA ASN A 276 -8.46 -18.43 24.91
C ASN A 276 -9.49 -18.37 23.78
N MET A 277 -9.78 -17.19 23.24
CA MET A 277 -10.68 -17.03 22.10
C MET A 277 -10.08 -17.63 20.82
N VAL A 278 -8.77 -17.39 20.58
CA VAL A 278 -8.05 -17.98 19.44
C VAL A 278 -8.16 -19.50 19.47
N VAL A 279 -7.92 -20.10 20.63
CA VAL A 279 -8.02 -21.57 20.82
C VAL A 279 -9.46 -22.06 20.69
N ALA A 280 -10.42 -21.44 21.39
CA ALA A 280 -11.81 -21.88 21.43
C ALA A 280 -12.55 -21.78 20.10
N LYS A 281 -12.16 -20.81 19.24
CA LYS A 281 -12.69 -20.63 17.90
C LYS A 281 -11.79 -21.22 16.80
N GLU A 282 -10.63 -21.80 17.13
CA GLU A 282 -9.65 -22.30 16.15
C GLU A 282 -9.30 -21.22 15.09
N LEU A 283 -9.06 -19.96 15.52
CA LEU A 283 -8.82 -18.85 14.61
C LEU A 283 -7.46 -18.96 13.93
N ALA A 284 -7.41 -18.69 12.62
CA ALA A 284 -6.16 -18.49 11.89
C ALA A 284 -5.79 -16.99 11.91
N ILE A 285 -4.65 -16.65 12.50
CA ILE A 285 -4.09 -15.28 12.45
C ILE A 285 -2.87 -15.31 11.57
N VAL A 286 -2.94 -14.59 10.43
CA VAL A 286 -1.88 -14.57 9.42
C VAL A 286 -1.39 -13.15 9.19
N GLY A 287 -0.07 -12.95 9.16
CA GLY A 287 0.53 -11.68 8.79
C GLY A 287 0.64 -11.52 7.27
N SER A 288 0.61 -10.28 6.82
CA SER A 288 0.90 -9.92 5.43
C SER A 288 1.96 -8.83 5.38
N PHE A 289 2.95 -8.98 4.50
CA PHE A 289 4.04 -8.02 4.36
C PHE A 289 4.40 -7.78 2.90
N ARG A 290 4.25 -6.51 2.46
CA ARG A 290 4.54 -6.11 1.08
C ARG A 290 3.74 -6.94 0.06
N PHE A 291 4.37 -7.29 -1.06
CA PHE A 291 3.83 -8.09 -2.16
C PHE A 291 4.97 -8.74 -2.95
N HIS A 292 4.61 -9.57 -3.92
CA HIS A 292 5.54 -10.15 -4.88
C HIS A 292 5.00 -10.04 -6.29
N GLU A 293 4.39 -11.08 -6.82
CA GLU A 293 3.84 -11.14 -8.19
C GLU A 293 2.52 -10.35 -8.33
N GLU A 294 1.92 -9.98 -7.22
CA GLU A 294 0.67 -9.21 -7.21
C GLU A 294 0.81 -7.82 -7.82
N PHE A 295 2.03 -7.29 -7.99
CA PHE A 295 2.24 -5.99 -8.61
C PHE A 295 1.80 -5.98 -10.08
N ALA A 296 2.22 -6.98 -10.87
CA ALA A 296 1.81 -7.13 -12.25
C ALA A 296 0.28 -7.33 -12.37
N LEU A 297 -0.31 -8.08 -11.44
CA LEU A 297 -1.77 -8.24 -11.37
C LEU A 297 -2.46 -6.91 -11.08
N ALA A 298 -1.97 -6.13 -10.11
CA ALA A 298 -2.51 -4.82 -9.75
C ALA A 298 -2.53 -3.88 -10.96
N VAL A 299 -1.39 -3.75 -11.67
CA VAL A 299 -1.29 -2.94 -12.89
C VAL A 299 -2.31 -3.40 -13.93
N ARG A 300 -2.40 -4.70 -14.20
CA ARG A 300 -3.34 -5.25 -15.18
C ARG A 300 -4.80 -4.96 -14.82
N LEU A 301 -5.19 -5.10 -13.55
CA LEU A 301 -6.57 -4.84 -13.10
C LEU A 301 -6.95 -3.36 -13.25
N ILE A 302 -6.02 -2.46 -12.92
CA ILE A 302 -6.19 -1.01 -13.08
C ILE A 302 -6.25 -0.67 -14.57
N ASP A 303 -5.25 -1.09 -15.36
CA ASP A 303 -5.14 -0.73 -16.78
C ASP A 303 -6.31 -1.24 -17.64
N THR A 304 -6.87 -2.39 -17.28
CA THR A 304 -8.04 -2.94 -17.99
C THR A 304 -9.39 -2.42 -17.49
N GLY A 305 -9.40 -1.53 -16.48
CA GLY A 305 -10.62 -1.01 -15.87
C GLY A 305 -11.46 -2.07 -15.14
N ARG A 306 -10.84 -3.18 -14.75
CA ARG A 306 -11.52 -4.22 -13.98
C ARG A 306 -11.80 -3.79 -12.55
N ILE A 307 -11.04 -2.84 -12.05
CA ILE A 307 -11.22 -2.22 -10.75
C ILE A 307 -11.03 -0.71 -10.90
N ASP A 308 -11.95 0.06 -10.34
CA ASP A 308 -11.85 1.51 -10.26
C ASP A 308 -11.40 1.93 -8.85
N LEU A 309 -10.20 2.46 -8.75
CA LEU A 309 -9.61 2.96 -7.52
C LEU A 309 -9.60 4.50 -7.46
N THR A 310 -10.15 5.18 -8.46
CA THR A 310 -10.19 6.66 -8.52
C THR A 310 -10.87 7.31 -7.32
N PRO A 311 -11.89 6.69 -6.65
CA PRO A 311 -12.47 7.25 -5.44
C PRO A 311 -11.50 7.48 -4.29
N LEU A 312 -10.33 6.83 -4.32
CA LEU A 312 -9.26 7.03 -3.32
C LEU A 312 -8.47 8.31 -3.54
N LEU A 313 -8.37 8.80 -4.78
CA LEU A 313 -7.58 10.00 -5.12
C LEU A 313 -8.32 11.24 -4.62
N THR A 314 -7.90 11.77 -3.48
CA THR A 314 -8.54 12.92 -2.84
C THR A 314 -7.78 14.23 -3.04
N GLY A 315 -6.54 14.18 -3.53
CA GLY A 315 -5.76 15.37 -3.82
C GLY A 315 -4.56 15.07 -4.70
N THR A 316 -4.27 16.01 -5.61
CA THR A 316 -3.05 16.01 -6.44
C THR A 316 -2.38 17.37 -6.31
N PHE A 317 -1.06 17.38 -6.17
CA PHE A 317 -0.27 18.58 -6.01
C PHE A 317 0.92 18.54 -6.97
N PRO A 318 1.34 19.66 -7.56
CA PRO A 318 2.62 19.71 -8.26
C PRO A 318 3.76 19.46 -7.27
N MET A 319 4.88 18.93 -7.76
CA MET A 319 6.01 18.59 -6.87
C MET A 319 6.53 19.81 -6.09
N GLU A 320 6.39 21.01 -6.66
CA GLU A 320 6.77 22.28 -6.03
C GLU A 320 6.02 22.53 -4.71
N ASP A 321 4.82 21.98 -4.60
CA ASP A 321 3.96 22.10 -3.42
C ASP A 321 4.07 20.88 -2.49
N ALA A 322 5.20 20.17 -2.51
CA ALA A 322 5.40 18.94 -1.73
C ALA A 322 5.08 19.10 -0.23
N MET A 323 5.45 20.23 0.37
CA MET A 323 5.13 20.49 1.79
C MET A 323 3.60 20.57 2.03
N ALA A 324 2.85 21.21 1.13
CA ALA A 324 1.39 21.27 1.19
C ALA A 324 0.76 19.89 0.97
N ALA A 325 1.30 19.11 0.02
CA ALA A 325 0.86 17.75 -0.24
C ALA A 325 1.03 16.83 0.98
N PHE A 326 2.19 16.89 1.66
CA PHE A 326 2.43 16.13 2.87
C PHE A 326 1.56 16.60 4.05
N ALA A 327 1.30 17.91 4.17
CA ALA A 327 0.36 18.45 5.15
C ALA A 327 -1.07 17.94 4.89
N ALA A 328 -1.53 17.97 3.64
CA ALA A 328 -2.84 17.43 3.24
C ALA A 328 -2.93 15.92 3.51
N ALA A 329 -1.90 15.14 3.15
CA ALA A 329 -1.87 13.69 3.38
C ALA A 329 -1.92 13.30 4.88
N ASN A 330 -1.50 14.19 5.79
CA ASN A 330 -1.59 13.98 7.23
C ASN A 330 -3.01 14.21 7.78
N ASP A 331 -3.88 14.90 7.06
CA ASP A 331 -5.24 15.14 7.51
C ASP A 331 -6.17 13.99 7.12
N ARG A 332 -6.33 13.02 8.00
CA ARG A 332 -7.19 11.84 7.80
C ARG A 332 -8.68 12.15 7.62
N ARG A 333 -9.12 13.38 7.89
CA ARG A 333 -10.52 13.81 7.69
C ARG A 333 -10.80 14.23 6.26
N SER A 334 -9.78 14.69 5.54
CA SER A 334 -9.93 15.21 4.18
C SER A 334 -9.21 14.39 3.12
N ALA A 335 -8.23 13.57 3.51
CA ALA A 335 -7.37 12.87 2.57
C ALA A 335 -7.39 11.35 2.74
N MET A 336 -7.57 10.64 1.61
CA MET A 336 -7.34 9.21 1.50
C MET A 336 -5.99 8.95 0.81
N LYS A 337 -5.87 9.26 -0.46
CA LYS A 337 -4.62 9.19 -1.20
C LYS A 337 -4.32 10.55 -1.83
N VAL A 338 -3.19 11.12 -1.43
CA VAL A 338 -2.63 12.34 -2.01
C VAL A 338 -1.48 11.95 -2.92
N GLN A 339 -1.39 12.60 -4.08
CA GLN A 339 -0.32 12.36 -5.05
C GLN A 339 0.41 13.65 -5.41
N LEU A 340 1.70 13.48 -5.71
CA LEU A 340 2.56 14.48 -6.32
C LEU A 340 2.62 14.25 -7.83
N LEU A 341 2.58 15.34 -8.59
CA LEU A 341 2.73 15.37 -10.05
C LEU A 341 4.09 15.97 -10.39
N PHE A 342 4.81 15.36 -11.35
CA PHE A 342 6.18 15.70 -11.72
C PHE A 342 6.28 16.24 -13.13
#